data_e42c1546f9ef0c4f3e105a076b0449b9
#
_entry.id   e42c1546f9ef0c4f3e105a076b0449b9
#
_cell.length_a   1.000
_cell.length_b   1.000
_cell.length_c   1.000
_cell.angle_alpha   90.00
_cell.angle_beta   90.00
_cell.angle_gamma   90.00
#
_symmetry.space_group_name_H-M   'P 1'
#
loop_
_entity.id
_entity.type
_entity.pdbx_description
1 polymer ?
#
loop_
_entity_poly.entity_id
_entity_poly.type
_entity_poly.pdbx_seq_one_letter_code
_entity_poly.pdbx_strand_id
1 'polypeptide(L)'
;MSYYNNWIELFQNHDIEAVHWSKIGEHRAKDHVIMEWARDKQYVIFTNDLDFGTLLALTQATAPSVIQMRTQNVLPEHLGHIVISILKEYDSNLMTGALIVVDDRVNRVRILPLS
;
A
#
# COMPACT_ATOMS: atom_id res chain seq x y z
N MET A 1 -10.76 -9.96 -16.59
CA MET A 1 -9.48 -9.72 -15.94
C MET A 1 -9.68 -8.77 -14.77
N SER A 2 -9.14 -9.10 -13.62
CA SER A 2 -9.27 -8.26 -12.44
C SER A 2 -8.33 -7.07 -12.54
N TYR A 3 -8.72 -5.91 -12.00
CA TYR A 3 -7.86 -4.73 -12.03
C TYR A 3 -6.60 -4.92 -11.16
N TYR A 4 -6.60 -5.86 -10.22
CA TYR A 4 -5.41 -6.20 -9.44
C TYR A 4 -4.26 -6.67 -10.34
N ASN A 5 -4.59 -7.42 -11.38
CA ASN A 5 -3.56 -7.89 -12.32
C ASN A 5 -2.92 -6.71 -13.05
N ASN A 6 -3.70 -5.67 -13.36
CA ASN A 6 -3.17 -4.49 -14.02
C ASN A 6 -2.17 -3.74 -13.12
N TRP A 7 -2.42 -3.66 -11.82
CA TRP A 7 -1.47 -3.06 -10.87
C TRP A 7 -0.20 -3.89 -10.75
N ILE A 8 -0.32 -5.20 -10.65
CA ILE A 8 0.84 -6.10 -10.58
C ILE A 8 1.70 -5.93 -11.84
N GLU A 9 1.09 -5.91 -13.00
CA GLU A 9 1.80 -5.71 -14.26
C GLU A 9 2.52 -4.36 -14.29
N LEU A 10 1.87 -3.30 -13.85
CA LEU A 10 2.49 -1.97 -13.79
C LEU A 10 3.73 -1.99 -12.90
N PHE A 11 3.65 -2.57 -11.72
CA PHE A 11 4.77 -2.66 -10.81
C PHE A 11 5.92 -3.47 -11.41
N GLN A 12 5.61 -4.60 -12.03
CA GLN A 12 6.63 -5.44 -12.66
C GLN A 12 7.34 -4.71 -13.79
N ASN A 13 6.62 -3.89 -14.56
CA ASN A 13 7.20 -3.10 -15.63
C ASN A 13 8.17 -2.04 -15.12
N HIS A 14 8.10 -1.70 -13.85
CA HIS A 14 9.01 -0.74 -13.20
C HIS A 14 10.00 -1.42 -12.25
N ASP A 15 10.20 -2.73 -12.41
CA ASP A 15 11.11 -3.53 -11.57
C ASP A 15 10.76 -3.51 -10.09
N ILE A 16 9.47 -3.40 -9.78
CA ILE A 16 8.97 -3.43 -8.41
C ILE A 16 8.36 -4.81 -8.16
N GLU A 17 8.89 -5.51 -7.16
CA GLU A 17 8.34 -6.79 -6.76
C GLU A 17 6.96 -6.58 -6.14
N ALA A 18 5.95 -7.24 -6.70
CA ALA A 18 4.59 -7.12 -6.21
C ALA A 18 3.88 -8.47 -6.30
N VAL A 19 3.04 -8.74 -5.31
CA VAL A 19 2.26 -9.97 -5.26
C VAL A 19 0.88 -9.64 -4.71
N HIS A 20 -0.14 -10.28 -5.25
CA HIS A 20 -1.50 -10.12 -4.75
C HIS A 20 -1.69 -11.04 -3.54
N TRP A 21 -2.39 -10.54 -2.50
CA TRP A 21 -2.59 -11.32 -1.28
C TRP A 21 -3.22 -12.68 -1.53
N SER A 22 -4.10 -12.82 -2.51
CA SER A 22 -4.76 -14.09 -2.84
C SER A 22 -3.79 -15.21 -3.18
N LYS A 23 -2.54 -14.88 -3.53
CA LYS A 23 -1.51 -15.87 -3.85
C LYS A 23 -0.65 -16.24 -2.65
N ILE A 24 -0.86 -15.58 -1.51
CA ILE A 24 -0.05 -15.78 -0.31
C ILE A 24 -0.85 -16.47 0.77
N GLY A 25 -2.06 -16.00 1.02
CA GLY A 25 -2.87 -16.46 2.13
C GLY A 25 -4.34 -16.58 1.78
N GLU A 26 -5.15 -16.72 2.81
CA GLU A 26 -6.56 -16.86 2.62
C GLU A 26 -7.17 -15.57 2.08
N HIS A 27 -8.05 -15.75 1.10
CA HIS A 27 -8.79 -14.70 0.44
C HIS A 27 -9.53 -13.77 1.42
N ARG A 28 -10.04 -14.33 2.51
CA ARG A 28 -10.82 -13.59 3.52
C ARG A 28 -10.05 -13.31 4.80
N ALA A 29 -8.72 -13.31 4.72
CA ALA A 29 -7.91 -13.02 5.89
C ALA A 29 -8.25 -11.64 6.45
N LYS A 30 -8.24 -11.53 7.78
CA LYS A 30 -8.45 -10.25 8.45
C LYS A 30 -7.26 -9.34 8.24
N ASP A 31 -7.50 -8.04 8.28
CA ASP A 31 -6.48 -7.04 7.98
C ASP A 31 -5.24 -7.18 8.87
N HIS A 32 -5.42 -7.52 10.15
CA HIS A 32 -4.27 -7.67 11.05
C HIS A 32 -3.35 -8.83 10.65
N VAL A 33 -3.91 -9.89 10.04
CA VAL A 33 -3.12 -11.02 9.53
C VAL A 33 -2.27 -10.57 8.35
N ILE A 34 -2.86 -9.81 7.44
CA ILE A 34 -2.15 -9.26 6.30
C ILE A 34 -1.04 -8.31 6.75
N MET A 35 -1.33 -7.46 7.74
CA MET A 35 -0.35 -6.54 8.29
C MET A 35 0.83 -7.25 8.94
N GLU A 36 0.56 -8.30 9.73
CA GLU A 36 1.63 -9.08 10.34
C GLU A 36 2.52 -9.74 9.30
N TRP A 37 1.91 -10.32 8.28
CA TRP A 37 2.66 -10.95 7.20
C TRP A 37 3.54 -9.92 6.47
N ALA A 38 2.98 -8.77 6.13
CA ALA A 38 3.71 -7.72 5.41
C ALA A 38 4.85 -7.18 6.25
N ARG A 39 4.63 -6.99 7.56
CA ARG A 39 5.69 -6.53 8.47
C ARG A 39 6.81 -7.55 8.53
N ASP A 40 6.48 -8.83 8.70
CA ASP A 40 7.48 -9.88 8.86
C ASP A 40 8.29 -10.10 7.59
N LYS A 41 7.66 -9.93 6.43
CA LYS A 41 8.30 -10.12 5.12
C LYS A 41 8.85 -8.82 4.54
N GLN A 42 8.66 -7.70 5.23
CA GLN A 42 9.13 -6.37 4.81
C GLN A 42 8.51 -5.91 3.48
N TYR A 43 7.22 -6.13 3.34
CA TYR A 43 6.44 -5.64 2.22
C TYR A 43 5.67 -4.38 2.59
N VAL A 44 5.48 -3.51 1.63
CA VAL A 44 4.55 -2.38 1.74
C VAL A 44 3.17 -2.88 1.32
N ILE A 45 2.14 -2.49 2.07
CA ILE A 45 0.76 -2.79 1.68
C ILE A 45 0.27 -1.70 0.74
N PHE A 46 -0.25 -2.10 -0.41
CA PHE A 46 -0.87 -1.20 -1.38
C PHE A 46 -2.34 -1.56 -1.49
N THR A 47 -3.22 -0.64 -1.12
CA THR A 47 -4.64 -0.95 -0.94
C THR A 47 -5.53 0.27 -1.16
N ASN A 48 -6.81 0.02 -1.42
CA ASN A 48 -7.85 1.04 -1.35
C ASN A 48 -8.75 0.86 -0.12
N ASP A 49 -8.40 -0.07 0.78
CA ASP A 49 -9.15 -0.32 2.01
C ASP A 49 -8.64 0.62 3.10
N LEU A 50 -9.54 1.47 3.59
CA LEU A 50 -9.19 2.46 4.62
C LEU A 50 -8.95 1.85 6.00
N ASP A 51 -9.35 0.61 6.21
CA ASP A 51 -9.20 -0.06 7.50
C ASP A 51 -7.74 -0.25 7.91
N PHE A 52 -6.83 -0.37 6.94
CA PHE A 52 -5.41 -0.49 7.25
C PHE A 52 -4.86 0.76 7.95
N GLY A 53 -5.24 1.94 7.47
CA GLY A 53 -4.88 3.19 8.15
C GLY A 53 -5.46 3.27 9.56
N THR A 54 -6.69 2.82 9.73
CA THR A 54 -7.33 2.76 11.05
C THR A 54 -6.58 1.83 11.99
N LEU A 55 -6.16 0.67 11.52
CA LEU A 55 -5.36 -0.26 12.33
C LEU A 55 -4.03 0.34 12.74
N LEU A 56 -3.34 1.03 11.84
CA LEU A 56 -2.09 1.71 12.17
C LEU A 56 -2.28 2.74 13.29
N ALA A 57 -3.39 3.48 13.24
CA ALA A 57 -3.69 4.47 14.27
C ALA A 57 -4.01 3.81 15.61
N LEU A 58 -4.81 2.76 15.60
CA LEU A 58 -5.23 2.07 16.82
C LEU A 58 -4.09 1.33 17.51
N THR A 59 -3.22 0.71 16.75
CA THR A 59 -2.15 -0.12 17.30
C THR A 59 -0.86 0.64 17.55
N GLN A 60 -0.74 1.86 17.04
CA GLN A 60 0.49 2.65 17.08
C GLN A 60 1.69 1.89 16.48
N ALA A 61 1.41 1.08 15.46
CA ALA A 61 2.42 0.26 14.81
C ALA A 61 3.40 1.13 14.02
N THR A 62 4.64 0.68 13.95
CA THR A 62 5.70 1.35 13.18
C THR A 62 5.91 0.70 11.82
N ALA A 63 5.27 -0.42 11.57
CA ALA A 63 5.34 -1.18 10.32
C ALA A 63 4.10 -2.08 10.21
N PRO A 64 3.72 -2.49 9.01
CA PRO A 64 4.32 -2.17 7.72
C PRO A 64 3.92 -0.77 7.23
N SER A 65 4.65 -0.25 6.26
CA SER A 65 4.18 0.93 5.54
C SER A 65 2.97 0.58 4.68
N VAL A 66 2.10 1.55 4.49
CA VAL A 66 0.87 1.37 3.72
C VAL A 66 0.74 2.52 2.72
N ILE A 67 0.48 2.19 1.47
CA ILE A 67 0.04 3.15 0.46
C ILE A 67 -1.44 2.92 0.26
N GLN A 68 -2.24 3.91 0.61
CA GLN A 68 -3.69 3.82 0.63
C GLN A 68 -4.28 4.74 -0.42
N MET A 69 -4.95 4.14 -1.40
CA MET A 69 -5.64 4.91 -2.43
C MET A 69 -6.98 5.38 -1.88
N ARG A 70 -7.23 6.68 -1.94
CA ARG A 70 -8.44 7.29 -1.44
C ARG A 70 -9.12 8.07 -2.56
N THR A 71 -9.60 7.33 -3.56
CA THR A 71 -10.29 7.89 -4.72
C THR A 71 -11.27 6.85 -5.23
N GLN A 72 -12.26 7.28 -5.99
CA GLN A 72 -13.20 6.36 -6.62
C GLN A 72 -12.59 5.62 -7.79
N ASN A 73 -11.72 6.27 -8.54
CA ASN A 73 -11.06 5.65 -9.69
C ASN A 73 -9.68 5.14 -9.28
N VAL A 74 -9.61 3.85 -8.96
CA VAL A 74 -8.38 3.20 -8.47
C VAL A 74 -7.67 2.41 -9.58
N LEU A 75 -7.95 2.70 -10.84
CA LEU A 75 -7.32 2.00 -11.95
C LEU A 75 -5.91 2.53 -12.21
N PRO A 76 -4.98 1.65 -12.65
CA PRO A 76 -3.61 2.06 -12.97
C PRO A 76 -3.53 3.16 -14.05
N GLU A 77 -4.48 3.17 -14.98
CA GLU A 77 -4.54 4.20 -16.03
C GLU A 77 -4.70 5.59 -15.43
N HIS A 78 -5.35 5.68 -14.27
CA HIS A 78 -5.62 6.96 -13.61
C HIS A 78 -4.52 7.32 -12.61
N LEU A 79 -4.13 6.38 -11.75
CA LEU A 79 -3.24 6.65 -10.63
C LEU A 79 -1.81 6.10 -10.82
N GLY A 80 -1.59 5.29 -11.86
CA GLY A 80 -0.33 4.54 -11.98
C GLY A 80 0.91 5.42 -11.90
N HIS A 81 0.95 6.50 -12.67
CA HIS A 81 2.12 7.39 -12.69
C HIS A 81 2.34 8.07 -11.33
N ILE A 82 1.27 8.40 -10.62
CA ILE A 82 1.35 9.00 -9.29
C ILE A 82 1.94 8.00 -8.30
N VAL A 83 1.45 6.77 -8.31
CA VAL A 83 1.92 5.72 -7.40
C VAL A 83 3.38 5.38 -7.66
N ILE A 84 3.79 5.27 -8.92
CA ILE A 84 5.19 5.00 -9.26
C ILE A 84 6.09 6.14 -8.78
N SER A 85 5.66 7.39 -8.96
CA SER A 85 6.39 8.55 -8.48
C SER A 85 6.55 8.54 -6.96
N ILE A 86 5.50 8.16 -6.24
CA ILE A 86 5.52 8.05 -4.78
C ILE A 86 6.51 6.97 -4.33
N LEU A 87 6.50 5.82 -4.99
CA LEU A 87 7.42 4.73 -4.64
C LEU A 87 8.88 5.16 -4.80
N LYS A 88 9.18 5.98 -5.79
CA LYS A 88 10.52 6.48 -6.01
C LYS A 88 10.89 7.60 -5.04
N GLU A 89 9.99 8.57 -4.87
CA GLU A 89 10.25 9.76 -4.06
C GLU A 89 10.32 9.46 -2.58
N TYR A 90 9.45 8.58 -2.09
CA TYR A 90 9.32 8.28 -0.68
C TYR A 90 9.86 6.91 -0.28
N ASP A 91 10.81 6.38 -1.06
CA ASP A 91 11.40 5.07 -0.82
C ASP A 91 11.94 4.96 0.61
N SER A 92 12.70 5.94 1.07
CA SER A 92 13.27 5.94 2.42
C SER A 92 12.19 5.95 3.50
N ASN A 93 11.14 6.74 3.30
CA ASN A 93 10.03 6.80 4.25
C ASN A 93 9.28 5.48 4.32
N LEU A 94 9.11 4.82 3.18
CA LEU A 94 8.44 3.52 3.13
C LEU A 94 9.28 2.44 3.79
N MET A 95 10.60 2.53 3.72
CA MET A 95 11.48 1.58 4.40
C MET A 95 11.45 1.73 5.91
N THR A 96 11.35 2.96 6.41
CA THR A 96 11.34 3.22 7.85
C THR A 96 9.97 3.12 8.49
N GLY A 97 8.93 3.34 7.72
CA GLY A 97 7.54 3.23 8.17
C GLY A 97 6.75 4.50 7.91
N ALA A 98 5.79 4.41 6.99
CA ALA A 98 4.94 5.54 6.63
C ALA A 98 3.57 5.08 6.16
N LEU A 99 2.57 5.93 6.38
CA LEU A 99 1.27 5.82 5.73
C LEU A 99 1.19 6.93 4.68
N ILE A 100 1.04 6.55 3.43
CA ILE A 100 0.89 7.49 2.33
C ILE A 100 -0.52 7.35 1.77
N VAL A 101 -1.28 8.43 1.86
CA VAL A 101 -2.64 8.47 1.33
C VAL A 101 -2.60 9.18 -0.02
N VAL A 102 -3.08 8.50 -1.04
CA VAL A 102 -3.06 8.98 -2.43
C VAL A 102 -4.48 9.31 -2.84
N ASP A 103 -4.74 10.55 -3.25
CA ASP A 103 -5.98 10.90 -3.90
C ASP A 103 -5.71 11.64 -5.22
N ASP A 104 -6.75 12.13 -5.88
CA ASP A 104 -6.62 12.72 -7.21
C ASP A 104 -5.80 14.03 -7.21
N ARG A 105 -5.68 14.68 -6.07
CA ARG A 105 -5.11 16.03 -5.99
C ARG A 105 -3.87 16.11 -5.12
N VAL A 106 -3.90 15.43 -3.98
CA VAL A 106 -2.88 15.61 -2.93
C VAL A 106 -2.46 14.27 -2.38
N ASN A 107 -1.16 14.11 -2.20
CA ASN A 107 -0.61 12.96 -1.49
C ASN A 107 -0.26 13.41 -0.07
N ARG A 108 -0.62 12.61 0.92
CA ARG A 108 -0.30 12.89 2.31
C ARG A 108 0.60 11.81 2.85
N VAL A 109 1.75 12.21 3.39
CA VAL A 109 2.73 11.30 3.97
C VAL A 109 2.73 11.50 5.47
N ARG A 110 2.52 10.42 6.22
CA ARG A 110 2.57 10.45 7.67
C ARG A 110 3.55 9.40 8.16
N ILE A 111 4.46 9.82 9.00
CA ILE A 111 5.47 8.93 9.56
C ILE A 111 4.86 8.09 10.67
N LEU A 112 5.18 6.80 10.69
CA LEU A 112 4.71 5.89 11.74
C LEU A 112 5.60 5.99 12.98
N PRO A 113 5.06 5.82 14.18
CA PRO A 113 3.66 5.55 14.47
C PRO A 113 2.80 6.80 14.29
N LEU A 114 1.52 6.58 14.00
CA LEU A 114 0.56 7.68 13.90
C LEU A 114 0.26 8.22 15.29
N SER A 115 0.27 9.53 15.41
CA SER A 115 0.01 10.17 16.69
C SER A 115 -1.29 10.94 16.68
#